data_6d4792642fcafed88be8c22d205a903b
#
_entry.id   6d4792642fcafed88be8c22d205a903b
#
_cell.length_a   1.000
_cell.length_b   1.000
_cell.length_c   1.000
_cell.angle_alpha   90.00
_cell.angle_beta   90.00
_cell.angle_gamma   90.00
#
_symmetry.space_group_name_H-M   'P 1'
#
loop_
_entity.id
_entity.type
_entity.pdbx_description
1 polymer ?
#
loop_
_entity_poly.entity_id
_entity_poly.type
_entity_poly.pdbx_seq_one_letter_code
_entity_poly.pdbx_strand_id
1 'polypeptide(L)'
;MPSRNADHLEPLNGRPGMIKRLLASKAISPLFLFLLCLPTLLALGSVLASLFHIDTETLAHLLEYLLPTALTNTLLLVLGTASCSAVVGVALAWLTAVCDFPLRRFFSWALLLPMAIPGYVMAFTFVGLFEFSGPVQTILRDWFGSSVWFPDVYSFGGVTLVMTFVLYPYVYLIARNAFQTQGRRSIEVGQSLGLSATRSFFR
;
A
#
# COMPACT_ATOMS: atom_id res chain seq x y z
N MET A 1 -56.51 7.08 50.35
CA MET A 1 -55.13 7.56 50.56
C MET A 1 -54.32 7.33 49.32
N PRO A 2 -53.49 8.26 48.91
CA PRO A 2 -53.50 8.71 47.55
C PRO A 2 -52.42 8.04 46.69
N SER A 3 -52.76 7.89 45.42
CA SER A 3 -51.91 7.60 44.28
C SER A 3 -50.84 8.69 44.13
N ARG A 4 -49.58 8.31 44.12
CA ARG A 4 -48.47 9.25 43.89
C ARG A 4 -47.59 8.83 42.75
N ASN A 5 -47.63 9.66 41.72
CA ASN A 5 -46.59 9.92 40.72
C ASN A 5 -46.16 8.80 39.78
N ALA A 6 -46.91 8.69 38.71
CA ALA A 6 -46.44 8.15 37.45
C ALA A 6 -46.29 9.27 36.38
N ASP A 7 -45.68 10.37 36.74
CA ASP A 7 -45.45 11.47 35.82
C ASP A 7 -44.03 11.97 35.99
N HIS A 8 -43.09 11.37 35.28
CA HIS A 8 -41.80 11.97 34.87
C HIS A 8 -40.96 10.97 34.05
N LEU A 9 -41.57 10.31 33.08
CA LEU A 9 -40.79 9.78 31.97
C LEU A 9 -41.03 10.73 30.77
N GLU A 10 -40.38 11.90 30.79
CA GLU A 10 -40.20 12.64 29.56
C GLU A 10 -39.45 11.74 28.55
N PRO A 11 -40.03 11.53 27.36
CA PRO A 11 -39.28 10.84 26.32
C PRO A 11 -38.08 11.74 25.98
N LEU A 12 -36.87 11.21 26.13
CA LEU A 12 -35.65 11.77 25.57
C LEU A 12 -35.80 11.77 24.05
N ASN A 13 -36.67 12.64 23.59
CA ASN A 13 -36.88 12.91 22.17
C ASN A 13 -35.59 13.55 21.66
N GLY A 14 -34.77 12.71 21.05
CA GLY A 14 -33.45 13.00 20.59
C GLY A 14 -33.43 14.31 19.79
N ARG A 15 -32.67 15.24 20.27
CA ARG A 15 -32.22 16.39 19.48
C ARG A 15 -31.71 15.87 18.17
N PRO A 16 -32.31 16.24 17.04
CA PRO A 16 -31.82 15.79 15.74
C PRO A 16 -30.35 16.16 15.67
N GLY A 17 -29.52 15.14 15.57
CA GLY A 17 -28.08 15.24 15.79
C GLY A 17 -27.50 16.41 15.00
N MET A 18 -26.53 17.07 15.59
CA MET A 18 -25.76 18.19 15.03
C MET A 18 -25.33 17.94 13.59
N ILE A 19 -25.11 16.67 13.25
CA ILE A 19 -24.80 16.18 11.89
C ILE A 19 -25.99 16.39 10.92
N LYS A 20 -27.25 16.15 11.34
CA LYS A 20 -28.42 16.44 10.51
C LYS A 20 -28.63 17.95 10.34
N ARG A 21 -28.29 18.76 11.33
CA ARG A 21 -28.32 20.22 11.20
C ARG A 21 -27.21 20.76 10.32
N LEU A 22 -26.00 20.15 10.31
CA LEU A 22 -24.92 20.48 9.38
C LEU A 22 -25.25 20.06 7.95
N LEU A 23 -25.91 18.92 7.76
CA LEU A 23 -26.37 18.47 6.44
C LEU A 23 -27.64 19.21 5.97
N ALA A 24 -28.47 19.70 6.88
CA ALA A 24 -29.63 20.54 6.60
C ALA A 24 -29.29 22.04 6.52
N SER A 25 -28.07 22.42 6.83
CA SER A 25 -27.58 23.76 6.55
C SER A 25 -27.54 23.93 5.03
N LYS A 26 -28.48 24.72 4.51
CA LYS A 26 -28.58 25.19 3.11
C LYS A 26 -27.32 25.96 2.65
N ALA A 27 -26.24 25.91 3.39
CA ALA A 27 -25.07 26.77 3.27
C ALA A 27 -23.87 26.11 2.53
N ILE A 28 -23.94 24.85 2.11
CA ILE A 28 -23.04 24.42 1.05
C ILE A 28 -23.74 24.79 -0.26
N SER A 29 -23.68 26.09 -0.58
CA SER A 29 -24.17 26.59 -1.85
C SER A 29 -23.56 25.74 -2.99
N PRO A 30 -24.32 25.32 -4.00
CA PRO A 30 -23.78 24.64 -5.17
C PRO A 30 -22.65 25.45 -5.81
N LEU A 31 -22.63 26.76 -5.61
CA LEU A 31 -21.53 27.65 -5.98
C LEU A 31 -20.23 27.31 -5.23
N PHE A 32 -20.28 27.00 -3.92
CA PHE A 32 -19.09 26.62 -3.15
C PHE A 32 -18.53 25.29 -3.60
N LEU A 33 -19.39 24.30 -3.84
CA LEU A 33 -18.99 23.01 -4.41
C LEU A 33 -18.38 23.17 -5.81
N PHE A 34 -19.00 24.00 -6.67
CA PHE A 34 -18.48 24.31 -7.97
C PHE A 34 -17.10 24.98 -7.90
N LEU A 35 -16.93 25.95 -7.00
CA LEU A 35 -15.66 26.64 -6.78
C LEU A 35 -14.56 25.69 -6.29
N LEU A 36 -14.93 24.72 -5.44
CA LEU A 36 -14.00 23.72 -4.93
C LEU A 36 -13.59 22.71 -6.04
N CYS A 37 -14.52 22.36 -6.93
CA CYS A 37 -14.25 21.45 -8.06
C CYS A 37 -13.59 22.17 -9.25
N LEU A 38 -13.67 23.50 -9.30
CA LEU A 38 -13.18 24.29 -10.43
C LEU A 38 -11.72 24.02 -10.80
N PRO A 39 -10.75 23.97 -9.86
CA PRO A 39 -9.35 23.69 -10.19
C PRO A 39 -9.17 22.30 -10.85
N THR A 40 -9.90 21.30 -10.34
CA THR A 40 -9.86 19.95 -10.88
C THR A 40 -10.50 19.88 -12.27
N LEU A 41 -11.63 20.58 -12.47
CA LEU A 41 -12.31 20.66 -13.76
C LEU A 41 -11.48 21.44 -14.79
N LEU A 42 -10.79 22.50 -14.39
CA LEU A 42 -9.88 23.23 -15.26
C LEU A 42 -8.68 22.39 -15.69
N ALA A 43 -8.06 21.66 -14.74
CA ALA A 43 -6.95 20.75 -15.04
C ALA A 43 -7.39 19.63 -15.98
N LEU A 44 -8.55 19.01 -15.73
CA LEU A 44 -9.10 17.97 -16.58
C LEU A 44 -9.48 18.53 -17.97
N GLY A 45 -10.09 19.70 -17.98
CA GLY A 45 -10.48 20.39 -19.21
C GLY A 45 -9.27 20.76 -20.08
N SER A 46 -8.16 21.20 -19.48
CA SER A 46 -6.92 21.50 -20.21
C SER A 46 -6.30 20.24 -20.83
N VAL A 47 -6.31 19.12 -20.11
CA VAL A 47 -5.85 17.83 -20.64
C VAL A 47 -6.74 17.36 -21.79
N LEU A 48 -8.05 17.46 -21.64
CA LEU A 48 -8.98 17.09 -22.71
C LEU A 48 -8.85 18.01 -23.92
N ALA A 49 -8.67 19.31 -23.70
CA ALA A 49 -8.46 20.27 -24.78
C ALA A 49 -7.16 20.00 -25.56
N SER A 50 -6.10 19.56 -24.86
CA SER A 50 -4.82 19.23 -25.53
C SER A 50 -4.95 18.02 -26.46
N LEU A 51 -5.92 17.13 -26.25
CA LEU A 51 -6.18 16.01 -27.17
C LEU A 51 -6.66 16.48 -28.55
N PHE A 52 -7.27 17.64 -28.64
CA PHE A 52 -7.72 18.22 -29.91
C PHE A 52 -6.62 18.99 -30.69
N HIS A 53 -5.50 19.24 -30.00
CA HIS A 53 -4.34 19.95 -30.56
C HIS A 53 -3.09 19.06 -30.69
N ILE A 54 -3.29 17.73 -30.76
CA ILE A 54 -2.18 16.81 -30.91
C ILE A 54 -1.61 16.98 -32.33
N ASP A 55 -0.35 17.40 -32.37
CA ASP A 55 0.42 17.41 -33.60
C ASP A 55 0.72 15.96 -34.02
N THR A 56 0.34 15.60 -35.24
CA THR A 56 0.47 14.23 -35.74
C THR A 56 1.94 13.78 -35.84
N GLU A 57 2.88 14.69 -36.06
CA GLU A 57 4.32 14.38 -36.10
C GLU A 57 4.80 14.03 -34.65
N THR A 58 4.42 14.85 -33.69
CA THR A 58 4.74 14.59 -32.27
C THR A 58 4.14 13.26 -31.77
N LEU A 59 2.89 12.97 -32.17
CA LEU A 59 2.23 11.71 -31.81
C LEU A 59 2.94 10.51 -32.46
N ALA A 60 3.29 10.59 -33.74
CA ALA A 60 4.01 9.52 -34.43
C ALA A 60 5.36 9.23 -33.74
N HIS A 61 6.12 10.28 -33.40
CA HIS A 61 7.38 10.16 -32.71
C HIS A 61 7.24 9.51 -31.32
N LEU A 62 6.23 9.92 -30.55
CA LEU A 62 5.91 9.33 -29.24
C LEU A 62 5.56 7.84 -29.34
N LEU A 63 4.73 7.49 -30.33
CA LEU A 63 4.29 6.10 -30.52
C LEU A 63 5.43 5.21 -31.01
N GLU A 64 6.31 5.70 -31.84
CA GLU A 64 7.39 4.92 -32.42
C GLU A 64 8.58 4.72 -31.47
N TYR A 65 8.98 5.76 -30.73
CA TYR A 65 10.22 5.72 -29.93
C TYR A 65 9.99 5.67 -28.42
N LEU A 66 9.04 6.44 -27.90
CA LEU A 66 8.85 6.54 -26.44
C LEU A 66 7.95 5.44 -25.89
N LEU A 67 6.83 5.16 -26.57
CA LEU A 67 5.81 4.26 -26.06
C LEU A 67 6.30 2.81 -25.90
N PRO A 68 7.00 2.20 -26.86
CA PRO A 68 7.50 0.83 -26.70
C PRO A 68 8.48 0.69 -25.54
N THR A 69 9.40 1.64 -25.41
CA THR A 69 10.38 1.66 -24.31
C THR A 69 9.72 1.88 -22.96
N ALA A 70 8.80 2.83 -22.86
CA ALA A 70 8.05 3.10 -21.64
C ALA A 70 7.18 1.91 -21.23
N LEU A 71 6.48 1.28 -22.17
CA LEU A 71 5.66 0.10 -21.91
C LEU A 71 6.51 -1.08 -21.41
N THR A 72 7.63 -1.35 -22.08
CA THR A 72 8.53 -2.44 -21.71
C THR A 72 9.08 -2.23 -20.30
N ASN A 73 9.58 -1.02 -20.01
CA ASN A 73 10.11 -0.68 -18.69
C ASN A 73 9.02 -0.77 -17.62
N THR A 74 7.81 -0.28 -17.90
CA THR A 74 6.67 -0.34 -16.98
C THR A 74 6.26 -1.79 -16.70
N LEU A 75 6.14 -2.62 -17.74
CA LEU A 75 5.79 -4.04 -17.58
C LEU A 75 6.83 -4.80 -16.75
N LEU A 76 8.11 -4.59 -17.06
CA LEU A 76 9.19 -5.21 -16.29
C LEU A 76 9.17 -4.76 -14.82
N LEU A 77 8.97 -3.46 -14.57
CA LEU A 77 8.89 -2.93 -13.22
C LEU A 77 7.68 -3.50 -12.46
N VAL A 78 6.52 -3.55 -13.09
CA VAL A 78 5.30 -4.11 -12.48
C VAL A 78 5.47 -5.59 -12.16
N LEU A 79 5.96 -6.38 -13.12
CA LEU A 79 6.19 -7.81 -12.92
C LEU A 79 7.26 -8.07 -11.86
N GLY A 80 8.38 -7.35 -11.91
CA GLY A 80 9.45 -7.45 -10.91
C GLY A 80 8.95 -7.11 -9.50
N THR A 81 8.32 -5.96 -9.35
CA THR A 81 7.79 -5.51 -8.05
C THR A 81 6.69 -6.42 -7.53
N ALA A 82 5.74 -6.82 -8.38
CA ALA A 82 4.64 -7.71 -7.98
C ALA A 82 5.17 -9.07 -7.53
N SER A 83 6.10 -9.66 -8.28
CA SER A 83 6.70 -10.94 -7.94
C SER A 83 7.49 -10.88 -6.63
N CYS A 84 8.36 -9.87 -6.47
CA CYS A 84 9.12 -9.68 -5.25
C CYS A 84 8.22 -9.41 -4.03
N SER A 85 7.22 -8.54 -4.18
CA SER A 85 6.27 -8.23 -3.10
C SER A 85 5.42 -9.46 -2.72
N ALA A 86 5.03 -10.27 -3.70
CA ALA A 86 4.31 -11.51 -3.46
C ALA A 86 5.17 -12.52 -2.69
N VAL A 87 6.39 -12.75 -3.13
CA VAL A 87 7.30 -13.69 -2.46
C VAL A 87 7.59 -13.25 -1.02
N VAL A 88 7.99 -12.00 -0.82
CA VAL A 88 8.30 -11.46 0.51
C VAL A 88 7.05 -11.42 1.39
N GLY A 89 5.95 -10.89 0.89
CA GLY A 89 4.70 -10.77 1.64
C GLY A 89 4.13 -12.11 2.08
N VAL A 90 4.08 -13.10 1.16
CA VAL A 90 3.57 -14.44 1.46
C VAL A 90 4.51 -15.19 2.41
N ALA A 91 5.83 -15.11 2.21
CA ALA A 91 6.80 -15.75 3.09
C ALA A 91 6.71 -15.23 4.53
N LEU A 92 6.64 -13.89 4.71
CA LEU A 92 6.48 -13.27 6.02
C LEU A 92 5.11 -13.57 6.64
N ALA A 93 4.06 -13.63 5.83
CA ALA A 93 2.72 -14.01 6.27
C ALA A 93 2.68 -15.46 6.77
N TRP A 94 3.27 -16.37 6.03
CA TRP A 94 3.40 -17.77 6.44
C TRP A 94 4.19 -17.92 7.74
N LEU A 95 5.35 -17.25 7.84
CA LEU A 95 6.18 -17.25 9.02
C LEU A 95 5.42 -16.78 10.26
N THR A 96 4.69 -15.67 10.15
CA THR A 96 3.97 -15.07 11.28
C THR A 96 2.61 -15.70 11.56
N ALA A 97 1.98 -16.38 10.59
CA ALA A 97 0.68 -17.04 10.78
C ALA A 97 0.80 -18.50 11.24
N VAL A 98 1.80 -19.23 10.71
CA VAL A 98 1.91 -20.68 10.87
C VAL A 98 3.03 -21.08 11.84
N CYS A 99 4.18 -20.38 11.78
CA CYS A 99 5.33 -20.75 12.61
C CYS A 99 5.24 -20.13 14.01
N ASP A 100 5.64 -20.88 15.03
CA ASP A 100 5.78 -20.38 16.39
C ASP A 100 7.26 -20.08 16.67
N PHE A 101 7.55 -18.79 16.94
CA PHE A 101 8.89 -18.31 17.28
C PHE A 101 8.81 -17.17 18.31
N PRO A 102 9.89 -16.91 19.06
CA PRO A 102 9.92 -15.83 20.04
C PRO A 102 9.68 -14.50 19.33
N LEU A 103 8.97 -13.58 20.02
CA LEU A 103 8.60 -12.25 19.49
C LEU A 103 7.66 -12.26 18.27
N ARG A 104 7.01 -13.36 17.92
CA ARG A 104 6.03 -13.46 16.82
C ARG A 104 4.98 -12.34 16.86
N ARG A 105 4.47 -12.01 18.04
CA ARG A 105 3.49 -10.93 18.23
C ARG A 105 4.05 -9.57 17.83
N PHE A 106 5.30 -9.31 18.19
CA PHE A 106 5.99 -8.07 17.84
C PHE A 106 6.20 -7.99 16.32
N PHE A 107 6.77 -9.01 15.71
CA PHE A 107 7.00 -9.04 14.27
C PHE A 107 5.72 -8.96 13.46
N SER A 108 4.63 -9.57 13.92
CA SER A 108 3.36 -9.51 13.20
C SER A 108 2.78 -8.09 13.09
N TRP A 109 3.15 -7.20 13.98
CA TRP A 109 2.79 -5.78 13.93
C TRP A 109 3.89 -4.94 13.28
N ALA A 110 5.16 -5.18 13.62
CA ALA A 110 6.29 -4.42 13.11
C ALA A 110 6.42 -4.48 11.57
N LEU A 111 6.05 -5.60 10.95
CA LEU A 111 6.06 -5.77 9.50
C LEU A 111 5.03 -4.88 8.77
N LEU A 112 4.10 -4.26 9.50
CA LEU A 112 3.15 -3.29 8.95
C LEU A 112 3.64 -1.85 9.03
N LEU A 113 4.73 -1.57 9.77
CA LEU A 113 5.27 -0.22 9.91
C LEU A 113 5.57 0.50 8.59
N PRO A 114 6.12 -0.17 7.57
CA PRO A 114 6.36 0.49 6.29
C PRO A 114 5.10 1.06 5.64
N MET A 115 3.93 0.48 5.92
CA MET A 115 2.65 0.97 5.41
C MET A 115 2.26 2.35 5.98
N ALA A 116 2.78 2.71 7.16
CA ALA A 116 2.55 4.02 7.77
C ALA A 116 3.40 5.14 7.13
N ILE A 117 4.43 4.76 6.37
CA ILE A 117 5.34 5.71 5.73
C ILE A 117 4.88 5.93 4.29
N PRO A 118 4.63 7.19 3.87
CA PRO A 118 4.32 7.46 2.47
C PRO A 118 5.42 6.94 1.53
N GLY A 119 5.03 6.32 0.41
CA GLY A 119 5.97 5.66 -0.50
C GLY A 119 7.08 6.58 -1.02
N TYR A 120 6.78 7.86 -1.27
CA TYR A 120 7.79 8.84 -1.70
C TYR A 120 8.83 9.13 -0.61
N VAL A 121 8.42 9.14 0.67
CA VAL A 121 9.34 9.32 1.81
C VAL A 121 10.26 8.12 1.92
N MET A 122 9.71 6.90 1.76
CA MET A 122 10.48 5.67 1.73
C MET A 122 11.53 5.70 0.60
N ALA A 123 11.13 6.08 -0.61
CA ALA A 123 12.03 6.18 -1.76
C ALA A 123 13.13 7.21 -1.51
N PHE A 124 12.79 8.38 -1.01
CA PHE A 124 13.75 9.44 -0.71
C PHE A 124 14.76 9.03 0.37
N THR A 125 14.26 8.37 1.43
CA THR A 125 15.12 7.86 2.50
C THR A 125 16.05 6.76 2.00
N PHE A 126 15.53 5.86 1.14
CA PHE A 126 16.33 4.80 0.53
C PHE A 126 17.47 5.38 -0.31
N VAL A 127 17.17 6.34 -1.18
CA VAL A 127 18.19 7.03 -1.97
C VAL A 127 19.21 7.68 -1.05
N GLY A 128 18.79 8.48 -0.05
CA GLY A 128 19.70 9.15 0.88
C GLY A 128 20.60 8.22 1.67
N LEU A 129 20.14 7.00 1.97
CA LEU A 129 20.92 5.98 2.69
C LEU A 129 21.91 5.26 1.79
N PHE A 130 21.51 4.89 0.59
CA PHE A 130 22.24 3.98 -0.28
C PHE A 130 22.95 4.65 -1.46
N GLU A 131 22.77 5.95 -1.68
CA GLU A 131 23.52 6.72 -2.68
C GLU A 131 25.02 6.73 -2.35
N PHE A 132 25.85 7.06 -3.34
CA PHE A 132 27.32 7.06 -3.22
C PHE A 132 27.83 7.89 -2.02
N SER A 133 27.24 9.04 -1.78
CA SER A 133 27.54 9.91 -0.63
C SER A 133 26.80 9.54 0.66
N GLY A 134 25.95 8.52 0.58
CA GLY A 134 25.12 8.05 1.70
C GLY A 134 25.91 7.31 2.78
N PRO A 135 25.38 7.24 4.00
CA PRO A 135 26.07 6.65 5.14
C PRO A 135 26.41 5.17 4.94
N VAL A 136 25.55 4.41 4.24
CA VAL A 136 25.78 2.98 4.03
C VAL A 136 27.00 2.74 3.15
N GLN A 137 27.10 3.41 2.01
CA GLN A 137 28.26 3.27 1.15
C GLN A 137 29.52 3.84 1.77
N THR A 138 29.41 4.89 2.56
CA THR A 138 30.55 5.46 3.30
C THR A 138 31.11 4.45 4.29
N ILE A 139 30.27 3.84 5.13
CA ILE A 139 30.69 2.81 6.09
C ILE A 139 31.29 1.59 5.37
N LEU A 140 30.69 1.16 4.25
CA LEU A 140 31.22 0.05 3.48
C LEU A 140 32.63 0.35 2.93
N ARG A 141 32.85 1.55 2.41
CA ARG A 141 34.18 1.98 1.92
C ARG A 141 35.20 2.08 3.04
N ASP A 142 34.79 2.55 4.21
CA ASP A 142 35.68 2.63 5.39
C ASP A 142 36.14 1.25 5.88
N TRP A 143 35.27 0.23 5.77
CA TRP A 143 35.58 -1.12 6.24
C TRP A 143 36.29 -1.99 5.20
N PHE A 144 35.89 -1.89 3.94
CA PHE A 144 36.31 -2.78 2.86
C PHE A 144 37.18 -2.11 1.79
N GLY A 145 37.40 -0.79 1.92
CA GLY A 145 38.20 0.00 0.98
C GLY A 145 37.38 0.67 -0.12
N SER A 146 38.03 1.61 -0.82
CA SER A 146 37.37 2.49 -1.80
C SER A 146 36.89 1.78 -3.08
N SER A 147 37.30 0.54 -3.33
CA SER A 147 36.97 -0.23 -4.54
C SER A 147 35.75 -1.16 -4.37
N VAL A 148 35.01 -1.03 -3.27
CA VAL A 148 33.80 -1.85 -3.04
C VAL A 148 32.77 -1.56 -4.11
N TRP A 149 32.36 -2.63 -4.82
CA TRP A 149 31.25 -2.55 -5.75
C TRP A 149 29.93 -2.48 -4.99
N PHE A 150 29.10 -1.52 -5.35
CA PHE A 150 27.74 -1.36 -4.84
C PHE A 150 26.79 -1.13 -6.01
N PRO A 151 25.58 -1.78 -6.02
CA PRO A 151 24.60 -1.57 -7.07
C PRO A 151 24.13 -0.12 -7.12
N ASP A 152 23.92 0.40 -8.34
CA ASP A 152 23.37 1.73 -8.52
C ASP A 152 21.93 1.79 -7.96
N VAL A 153 21.68 2.75 -7.10
CA VAL A 153 20.39 2.98 -6.47
C VAL A 153 19.33 3.41 -7.48
N TYR A 154 19.73 4.14 -8.52
CA TYR A 154 18.84 4.59 -9.60
C TYR A 154 18.62 3.54 -10.69
N SER A 155 19.06 2.30 -10.43
CA SER A 155 18.85 1.18 -11.34
C SER A 155 17.43 0.60 -11.23
N PHE A 156 17.06 -0.18 -12.23
CA PHE A 156 15.82 -1.00 -12.19
C PHE A 156 15.71 -1.83 -10.90
N GLY A 157 16.81 -2.42 -10.45
CA GLY A 157 16.86 -3.20 -9.22
C GLY A 157 16.59 -2.36 -7.97
N GLY A 158 17.16 -1.17 -7.88
CA GLY A 158 16.94 -0.24 -6.76
C GLY A 158 15.48 0.20 -6.67
N VAL A 159 14.88 0.60 -7.78
CA VAL A 159 13.45 0.98 -7.84
C VAL A 159 12.56 -0.21 -7.46
N THR A 160 12.82 -1.39 -8.01
CA THR A 160 12.04 -2.61 -7.70
C THR A 160 12.12 -2.94 -6.21
N LEU A 161 13.29 -2.80 -5.60
CA LEU A 161 13.50 -3.07 -4.18
C LEU A 161 12.71 -2.09 -3.31
N VAL A 162 12.80 -0.79 -3.56
CA VAL A 162 12.03 0.23 -2.83
C VAL A 162 10.53 -0.02 -2.96
N MET A 163 10.04 -0.25 -4.18
CA MET A 163 8.63 -0.54 -4.43
C MET A 163 8.18 -1.83 -3.74
N THR A 164 9.04 -2.83 -3.66
CA THR A 164 8.78 -4.05 -2.91
C THR A 164 8.58 -3.75 -1.42
N PHE A 165 9.46 -2.95 -0.81
CA PHE A 165 9.33 -2.56 0.60
C PHE A 165 8.06 -1.74 0.90
N VAL A 166 7.59 -0.96 -0.06
CA VAL A 166 6.34 -0.20 0.07
C VAL A 166 5.11 -1.11 -0.07
N LEU A 167 5.17 -2.12 -0.95
CA LEU A 167 4.00 -2.90 -1.35
C LEU A 167 3.85 -4.24 -0.64
N TYR A 168 4.94 -4.87 -0.14
CA TYR A 168 4.83 -6.17 0.52
C TYR A 168 3.85 -6.20 1.71
N PRO A 169 3.65 -5.11 2.51
CA PRO A 169 2.75 -5.19 3.64
C PRO A 169 1.28 -5.41 3.25
N TYR A 170 0.87 -4.97 2.06
CA TYR A 170 -0.47 -5.22 1.52
C TYR A 170 -0.65 -6.71 1.23
N VAL A 171 0.33 -7.32 0.55
CA VAL A 171 0.33 -8.76 0.28
C VAL A 171 0.40 -9.55 1.60
N TYR A 172 1.26 -9.12 2.52
CA TYR A 172 1.40 -9.70 3.84
C TYR A 172 0.06 -9.74 4.61
N LEU A 173 -0.68 -8.63 4.65
CA LEU A 173 -1.97 -8.57 5.34
C LEU A 173 -2.99 -9.56 4.76
N ILE A 174 -3.12 -9.58 3.43
CA ILE A 174 -4.07 -10.46 2.74
C ILE A 174 -3.68 -11.94 2.95
N ALA A 175 -2.43 -12.26 2.72
CA ALA A 175 -1.93 -13.62 2.88
C ALA A 175 -2.00 -14.11 4.33
N ARG A 176 -1.64 -13.25 5.30
CA ARG A 176 -1.72 -13.59 6.72
C ARG A 176 -3.15 -13.87 7.17
N ASN A 177 -4.11 -13.06 6.72
CA ASN A 177 -5.52 -13.29 7.01
C ASN A 177 -5.99 -14.62 6.40
N ALA A 178 -5.61 -14.92 5.17
CA ALA A 178 -5.92 -16.19 4.53
C ALA A 178 -5.34 -17.39 5.31
N PHE A 179 -4.07 -17.33 5.72
CA PHE A 179 -3.45 -18.39 6.53
C PHE A 179 -4.09 -18.57 7.91
N GLN A 180 -4.51 -17.49 8.55
CA GLN A 180 -5.17 -17.54 9.87
C GLN A 180 -6.57 -18.11 9.81
N THR A 181 -7.33 -17.84 8.73
CA THR A 181 -8.72 -18.28 8.60
C THR A 181 -8.85 -19.66 7.97
N GLN A 182 -8.07 -19.97 6.95
CA GLN A 182 -8.17 -21.21 6.19
C GLN A 182 -7.08 -22.21 6.53
N GLY A 183 -5.84 -21.74 6.74
CA GLY A 183 -4.68 -22.60 6.90
C GLY A 183 -4.77 -23.52 8.13
N ARG A 184 -5.25 -23.02 9.27
CA ARG A 184 -5.42 -23.85 10.49
C ARG A 184 -6.42 -24.98 10.30
N ARG A 185 -7.58 -24.68 9.70
CA ARG A 185 -8.62 -25.69 9.47
C ARG A 185 -8.17 -26.77 8.49
N SER A 186 -7.51 -26.40 7.43
CA SER A 186 -7.00 -27.37 6.44
C SER A 186 -5.88 -28.24 7.02
N ILE A 187 -5.00 -27.70 7.83
CA ILE A 187 -3.93 -28.45 8.50
C ILE A 187 -4.53 -29.42 9.53
N GLU A 188 -5.49 -28.98 10.34
CA GLU A 188 -6.18 -29.83 11.35
C GLU A 188 -6.92 -30.99 10.69
N VAL A 189 -7.64 -30.74 9.60
CA VAL A 189 -8.32 -31.78 8.82
C VAL A 189 -7.32 -32.73 8.16
N GLY A 190 -6.24 -32.22 7.58
CA GLY A 190 -5.21 -33.03 6.98
C GLY A 190 -4.48 -33.93 8.00
N GLN A 191 -4.20 -33.40 9.19
CA GLN A 191 -3.61 -34.17 10.28
C GLN A 191 -4.55 -35.23 10.84
N SER A 192 -5.85 -34.96 10.93
CA SER A 192 -6.87 -35.98 11.33
C SER A 192 -6.96 -37.12 10.31
N LEU A 193 -6.60 -36.87 9.05
CA LEU A 193 -6.48 -37.87 7.98
C LEU A 193 -5.08 -38.52 7.89
N GLY A 194 -4.19 -38.27 8.85
CA GLY A 194 -2.88 -38.88 8.93
C GLY A 194 -1.80 -38.24 8.05
N LEU A 195 -2.07 -37.06 7.48
CA LEU A 195 -1.08 -36.31 6.68
C LEU A 195 -0.16 -35.50 7.59
N SER A 196 1.10 -35.34 7.20
CA SER A 196 2.00 -34.39 7.86
C SER A 196 1.58 -32.94 7.59
N ALA A 197 1.88 -32.01 8.52
CA ALA A 197 1.52 -30.60 8.42
C ALA A 197 1.96 -29.98 7.08
N THR A 198 3.14 -30.29 6.60
CA THR A 198 3.67 -29.82 5.31
C THR A 198 2.88 -30.36 4.12
N ARG A 199 2.47 -31.63 4.13
CA ARG A 199 1.64 -32.21 3.08
C ARG A 199 0.20 -31.68 3.08
N SER A 200 -0.34 -31.40 4.27
CA SER A 200 -1.68 -30.79 4.40
C SER A 200 -1.71 -29.35 3.90
N PHE A 201 -0.57 -28.64 3.92
CA PHE A 201 -0.47 -27.29 3.42
C PHE A 201 -0.43 -27.18 1.89
N PHE A 202 0.21 -28.16 1.22
CA PHE A 202 0.39 -28.15 -0.25
C PHE A 202 -0.71 -28.91 -1.03
N ARG A 203 -1.74 -29.42 -0.35
CA ARG A 203 -2.89 -30.12 -0.93
C ARG A 203 -4.19 -29.35 -0.72
#